data_bf9299252f0ad5cb8a7a0972a95686ff
#
_entry.id   bf9299252f0ad5cb8a7a0972a95686ff
#
_cell.length_a   1.000
_cell.length_b   1.000
_cell.length_c   1.000
_cell.angle_alpha   90.00
_cell.angle_beta   90.00
_cell.angle_gamma   90.00
#
_symmetry.space_group_name_H-M   'P 1'
#
loop_
_entity.id
_entity.type
_entity.pdbx_description
1 polymer ?
#
loop_
_entity_poly.entity_id
_entity_poly.type
_entity_poly.pdbx_seq_one_letter_code
_entity_poly.pdbx_strand_id
1 'polypeptide(L)'
;MTLMRSFTHIACFLLFGALAGTARAAEREHGNFAAEVVQVDKDKREYRLVVPKTVDLKTPAPLVIAFHGFLIDSKDLMPVYTKLNETAEKHRFILVYPNALDRSWGLSAPKIAKDLAFFDALLKDLSKKYKIDSRRVYLTGMSNGGYFAHLVAKERSTTIAAVACHSGALGLQTLGGIKAERKFPVMIIHGDKDNILPVAFARENRDKYKKEGHEVNYIEVPGMAHGWATEIGVNEKMWTFFNRHPKPK
;
A
#
# COMPACT_ATOMS: atom_id res chain seq x y z
N MET A 1 -74.37 53.08 -1.67
CA MET A 1 -72.97 53.55 -1.89
C MET A 1 -72.03 52.65 -1.16
N THR A 2 -71.46 51.71 -1.86
CA THR A 2 -70.52 50.64 -1.26
C THR A 2 -69.29 50.72 -2.06
N LEU A 3 -68.19 51.14 -1.43
CA LEU A 3 -66.84 51.16 -2.02
C LEU A 3 -66.20 49.75 -2.04
N MET A 4 -65.92 49.27 -3.23
CA MET A 4 -65.05 48.11 -3.44
C MET A 4 -63.61 48.55 -3.33
N ARG A 5 -62.84 47.93 -2.38
CA ARG A 5 -61.40 48.05 -2.27
C ARG A 5 -60.73 46.86 -3.03
N SER A 6 -59.96 47.20 -4.03
CA SER A 6 -59.15 46.28 -4.83
C SER A 6 -57.91 45.96 -4.05
N PHE A 7 -57.65 44.65 -3.78
CA PHE A 7 -56.34 44.12 -3.22
C PHE A 7 -55.46 43.66 -4.35
N THR A 8 -54.40 44.41 -4.58
CA THR A 8 -53.35 44.02 -5.51
C THR A 8 -52.36 43.07 -4.79
N HIS A 9 -52.29 41.79 -5.23
CA HIS A 9 -51.32 40.81 -4.72
C HIS A 9 -50.01 41.00 -5.47
N ILE A 10 -48.98 41.45 -4.76
CA ILE A 10 -47.57 41.44 -5.26
C ILE A 10 -47.00 40.06 -4.98
N ALA A 11 -46.82 39.27 -6.03
CA ALA A 11 -46.12 38.00 -5.95
C ALA A 11 -44.60 38.26 -5.94
N CYS A 12 -43.98 38.04 -4.79
CA CYS A 12 -42.51 38.10 -4.63
C CYS A 12 -41.89 36.77 -5.10
N PHE A 13 -41.33 36.77 -6.30
CA PHE A 13 -40.54 35.62 -6.79
C PHE A 13 -39.17 35.62 -6.12
N LEU A 14 -38.98 34.74 -5.12
CA LEU A 14 -37.67 34.44 -4.57
C LEU A 14 -36.92 33.53 -5.55
N LEU A 15 -35.99 34.11 -6.30
CA LEU A 15 -35.00 33.35 -7.06
C LEU A 15 -34.02 32.65 -6.08
N PHE A 16 -34.21 31.35 -5.84
CA PHE A 16 -33.19 30.51 -5.24
C PHE A 16 -32.10 30.26 -6.28
N GLY A 17 -31.07 31.09 -6.25
CA GLY A 17 -29.83 30.80 -6.96
C GLY A 17 -29.14 29.58 -6.35
N ALA A 18 -29.23 28.44 -7.02
CA ALA A 18 -28.40 27.27 -6.66
C ALA A 18 -26.94 27.63 -6.90
N LEU A 19 -26.22 27.98 -5.85
CA LEU A 19 -24.75 27.95 -5.87
C LEU A 19 -24.31 26.48 -6.06
N ALA A 20 -24.08 26.10 -7.30
CA ALA A 20 -23.30 24.90 -7.60
C ALA A 20 -21.86 25.15 -7.12
N GLY A 21 -21.61 24.80 -5.86
CA GLY A 21 -20.26 24.73 -5.33
C GLY A 21 -19.48 23.70 -6.13
N THR A 22 -18.66 24.14 -7.05
CA THR A 22 -17.62 23.29 -7.65
C THR A 22 -16.75 22.82 -6.50
N ALA A 23 -16.89 21.54 -6.13
CA ALA A 23 -15.96 20.88 -5.20
C ALA A 23 -14.56 21.02 -5.80
N ARG A 24 -13.80 22.00 -5.30
CA ARG A 24 -12.40 22.18 -5.65
C ARG A 24 -11.71 20.86 -5.27
N ALA A 25 -11.14 20.19 -6.25
CA ALA A 25 -10.33 19.01 -5.98
C ALA A 25 -9.33 19.39 -4.90
N ALA A 26 -9.32 18.63 -3.80
CA ALA A 26 -8.43 18.92 -2.68
C ALA A 26 -7.01 19.07 -3.23
N GLU A 27 -6.41 20.22 -2.92
CA GLU A 27 -5.05 20.54 -3.41
C GLU A 27 -4.12 19.48 -2.88
N ARG A 28 -3.33 18.88 -3.75
CA ARG A 28 -2.38 17.81 -3.39
C ARG A 28 -1.30 18.40 -2.52
N GLU A 29 -1.14 17.86 -1.32
CA GLU A 29 -0.21 18.38 -0.33
C GLU A 29 0.90 17.37 -0.01
N HIS A 30 2.08 17.90 0.35
CA HIS A 30 3.11 17.15 1.03
C HIS A 30 2.74 16.99 2.51
N GLY A 31 3.07 15.87 3.11
CA GLY A 31 2.78 15.68 4.52
C GLY A 31 2.93 14.23 5.01
N ASN A 32 2.66 14.08 6.30
CA ASN A 32 2.55 12.79 6.96
C ASN A 32 1.16 12.70 7.61
N PHE A 33 0.23 12.12 6.87
CA PHE A 33 -1.19 12.05 7.22
C PHE A 33 -1.47 10.73 7.96
N ALA A 34 -1.65 10.83 9.28
CA ALA A 34 -1.72 9.66 10.17
C ALA A 34 -3.03 8.85 10.08
N ALA A 35 -4.11 9.44 9.57
CA ALA A 35 -5.46 8.88 9.67
C ALA A 35 -6.29 9.10 8.41
N GLU A 36 -5.69 8.79 7.25
CA GLU A 36 -6.44 8.73 5.99
C GLU A 36 -7.39 7.53 5.99
N VAL A 37 -8.52 7.68 5.32
CA VAL A 37 -9.57 6.66 5.26
C VAL A 37 -10.02 6.45 3.82
N VAL A 38 -10.20 5.18 3.46
CA VAL A 38 -10.91 4.80 2.23
C VAL A 38 -12.08 3.89 2.55
N GLN A 39 -13.22 4.14 1.90
CA GLN A 39 -14.41 3.30 2.04
C GLN A 39 -14.29 2.06 1.16
N VAL A 40 -14.50 0.88 1.74
CA VAL A 40 -14.54 -0.41 1.05
C VAL A 40 -15.81 -1.12 1.48
N ASP A 41 -16.80 -1.17 0.62
CA ASP A 41 -18.13 -1.66 0.95
C ASP A 41 -18.70 -0.97 2.21
N LYS A 42 -18.91 -1.73 3.29
CA LYS A 42 -19.40 -1.23 4.58
C LYS A 42 -18.28 -0.81 5.53
N ASP A 43 -17.02 -1.18 5.24
CA ASP A 43 -15.89 -0.99 6.11
C ASP A 43 -15.14 0.31 5.79
N LYS A 44 -14.85 1.11 6.81
CA LYS A 44 -13.86 2.20 6.73
C LYS A 44 -12.47 1.60 6.98
N ARG A 45 -11.57 1.73 6.01
CA ARG A 45 -10.21 1.20 6.10
C ARG A 45 -9.23 2.35 6.24
N GLU A 46 -8.44 2.29 7.29
CA GLU A 46 -7.47 3.34 7.62
C GLU A 46 -6.10 3.06 7.02
N TYR A 47 -5.38 4.13 6.72
CA TYR A 47 -3.97 4.09 6.32
C TYR A 47 -3.24 5.37 6.72
N ARG A 48 -1.93 5.29 6.92
CA ARG A 48 -1.06 6.46 6.97
C ARG A 48 -0.50 6.73 5.59
N LEU A 49 -0.51 7.97 5.18
CA LEU A 49 0.06 8.45 3.93
C LEU A 49 1.24 9.38 4.22
N VAL A 50 2.38 9.09 3.62
CA VAL A 50 3.56 9.94 3.68
C VAL A 50 3.88 10.43 2.26
N VAL A 51 3.79 11.74 2.07
CA VAL A 51 4.12 12.42 0.83
C VAL A 51 5.31 13.34 1.10
N PRO A 52 6.54 12.89 0.84
CA PRO A 52 7.75 13.64 1.10
C PRO A 52 7.78 15.00 0.42
N LYS A 53 8.42 16.00 1.05
CA LYS A 53 8.61 17.34 0.45
C LYS A 53 9.43 17.31 -0.82
N THR A 54 10.26 16.29 -0.97
CA THR A 54 11.13 16.09 -2.14
C THR A 54 10.40 15.48 -3.35
N VAL A 55 9.16 14.98 -3.18
CA VAL A 55 8.33 14.48 -4.29
C VAL A 55 7.81 15.67 -5.12
N ASP A 56 8.04 15.65 -6.42
CA ASP A 56 7.39 16.60 -7.33
C ASP A 56 5.95 16.13 -7.64
N LEU A 57 4.96 16.81 -7.08
CA LEU A 57 3.54 16.48 -7.27
C LEU A 57 3.02 16.74 -8.69
N LYS A 58 3.81 17.41 -9.54
CA LYS A 58 3.45 17.66 -10.95
C LYS A 58 3.81 16.49 -11.86
N THR A 59 4.72 15.63 -11.46
CA THR A 59 5.21 14.47 -12.22
C THR A 59 4.75 13.13 -11.59
N PRO A 60 4.65 12.03 -12.37
CA PRO A 60 4.32 10.73 -11.82
C PRO A 60 5.38 10.23 -10.84
N ALA A 61 4.99 9.97 -9.59
CA ALA A 61 5.86 9.50 -8.52
C ALA A 61 5.75 7.99 -8.28
N PRO A 62 6.84 7.31 -7.86
CA PRO A 62 6.76 5.94 -7.39
C PRO A 62 5.90 5.84 -6.13
N LEU A 63 5.25 4.69 -5.95
CA LEU A 63 4.47 4.35 -4.76
C LEU A 63 5.03 3.10 -4.09
N VAL A 64 5.29 3.17 -2.79
CA VAL A 64 5.60 2.01 -1.95
C VAL A 64 4.49 1.81 -0.95
N ILE A 65 3.95 0.59 -0.86
CA ILE A 65 2.93 0.20 0.12
C ILE A 65 3.57 -0.80 1.08
N ALA A 66 3.60 -0.46 2.38
CA ALA A 66 4.29 -1.21 3.43
C ALA A 66 3.28 -1.83 4.41
N PHE A 67 3.13 -3.16 4.36
CA PHE A 67 2.19 -3.93 5.18
C PHE A 67 2.83 -4.35 6.51
N HIS A 68 2.10 -4.13 7.60
CA HIS A 68 2.54 -4.45 8.97
C HIS A 68 2.47 -5.94 9.31
N GLY A 69 3.18 -6.35 10.36
CA GLY A 69 3.11 -7.69 10.94
C GLY A 69 1.82 -7.92 11.74
N PHE A 70 1.67 -9.13 12.25
CA PHE A 70 0.53 -9.54 13.06
C PHE A 70 0.49 -8.78 14.40
N LEU A 71 -0.69 -8.32 14.82
CA LEU A 71 -0.96 -7.59 16.06
C LEU A 71 -0.22 -6.24 16.23
N ILE A 72 0.40 -5.72 15.18
CA ILE A 72 1.05 -4.41 15.20
C ILE A 72 0.07 -3.37 14.64
N ASP A 73 -0.09 -2.23 15.31
CA ASP A 73 -0.74 -1.06 14.74
C ASP A 73 0.19 -0.40 13.72
N SER A 74 -0.13 -0.55 12.46
CA SER A 74 0.81 -0.27 11.39
C SER A 74 1.10 1.21 11.19
N LYS A 75 0.07 2.03 11.28
CA LYS A 75 0.19 3.44 10.91
C LYS A 75 1.11 4.23 11.82
N ASP A 76 1.28 3.80 13.07
CA ASP A 76 2.06 4.51 14.07
C ASP A 76 3.39 3.82 14.38
N LEU A 77 3.43 2.49 14.39
CA LEU A 77 4.64 1.73 14.72
C LEU A 77 5.54 1.43 13.51
N MET A 78 4.96 1.12 12.34
CA MET A 78 5.77 0.81 11.16
C MET A 78 6.72 1.94 10.74
N PRO A 79 6.32 3.22 10.72
CA PRO A 79 7.24 4.32 10.39
C PRO A 79 8.46 4.37 11.33
N VAL A 80 8.24 4.18 12.63
CA VAL A 80 9.31 4.21 13.64
C VAL A 80 10.20 2.97 13.52
N TYR A 81 9.58 1.81 13.39
CA TYR A 81 10.26 0.52 13.33
C TYR A 81 11.11 0.35 12.06
N THR A 82 10.57 0.75 10.91
CA THR A 82 11.24 0.55 9.62
C THR A 82 12.12 1.71 9.19
N LYS A 83 11.88 2.93 9.68
CA LYS A 83 12.50 4.18 9.22
C LYS A 83 12.36 4.45 7.71
N LEU A 84 11.33 3.88 7.08
CA LEU A 84 11.10 4.02 5.64
C LEU A 84 10.77 5.45 5.23
N ASN A 85 10.26 6.30 6.14
CA ASN A 85 9.97 7.71 5.84
C ASN A 85 11.24 8.46 5.38
N GLU A 86 12.39 8.18 6.02
CA GLU A 86 13.68 8.78 5.66
C GLU A 86 14.10 8.37 4.24
N THR A 87 13.88 7.08 3.92
CA THR A 87 14.16 6.54 2.58
C THR A 87 13.22 7.14 1.53
N ALA A 88 11.93 7.32 1.88
CA ALA A 88 10.95 7.96 1.01
C ALA A 88 11.32 9.41 0.68
N GLU A 89 11.73 10.18 1.68
CA GLU A 89 12.21 11.57 1.52
C GLU A 89 13.44 11.62 0.61
N LYS A 90 14.45 10.78 0.88
CA LYS A 90 15.70 10.73 0.11
C LYS A 90 15.46 10.35 -1.36
N HIS A 91 14.57 9.39 -1.61
CA HIS A 91 14.37 8.80 -2.93
C HIS A 91 13.10 9.25 -3.64
N ARG A 92 12.35 10.19 -3.07
CA ARG A 92 11.24 10.89 -3.72
C ARG A 92 10.11 9.95 -4.13
N PHE A 93 9.67 9.04 -3.25
CA PHE A 93 8.51 8.18 -3.47
C PHE A 93 7.41 8.42 -2.44
N ILE A 94 6.17 8.23 -2.84
CA ILE A 94 5.01 8.26 -1.94
C ILE A 94 4.99 6.93 -1.18
N LEU A 95 4.78 7.00 0.14
CA LEU A 95 4.80 5.84 1.01
C LEU A 95 3.48 5.71 1.76
N VAL A 96 2.95 4.50 1.82
CA VAL A 96 1.67 4.20 2.47
C VAL A 96 1.82 3.02 3.42
N TYR A 97 1.26 3.18 4.61
CA TYR A 97 1.14 2.13 5.62
C TYR A 97 -0.35 1.84 5.86
N PRO A 98 -0.93 0.86 5.18
CA PRO A 98 -2.33 0.50 5.40
C PRO A 98 -2.51 -0.29 6.69
N ASN A 99 -3.68 -0.13 7.37
CA ASN A 99 -4.07 -0.91 8.52
C ASN A 99 -4.96 -2.10 8.12
N ALA A 100 -4.59 -3.29 8.59
CA ALA A 100 -5.45 -4.45 8.52
C ALA A 100 -6.60 -4.35 9.52
N LEU A 101 -7.78 -4.88 9.18
CA LEU A 101 -8.83 -5.12 10.16
C LEU A 101 -8.34 -6.16 11.18
N ASP A 102 -8.68 -5.95 12.45
CA ASP A 102 -8.26 -6.80 13.57
C ASP A 102 -6.73 -6.99 13.66
N ARG A 103 -5.98 -6.01 13.20
CA ARG A 103 -4.50 -5.98 13.20
C ARG A 103 -3.85 -7.21 12.56
N SER A 104 -4.52 -7.80 11.56
CA SER A 104 -4.05 -9.00 10.86
C SER A 104 -4.51 -9.00 9.41
N TRP A 105 -3.61 -9.25 8.48
CA TRP A 105 -3.93 -9.51 7.08
C TRP A 105 -4.53 -10.90 6.92
N GLY A 106 -5.46 -11.04 5.97
CA GLY A 106 -6.28 -12.23 5.80
C GLY A 106 -5.53 -13.54 5.63
N LEU A 107 -5.90 -14.53 6.46
CA LEU A 107 -5.43 -15.91 6.37
C LEU A 107 -6.53 -16.85 5.86
N SER A 108 -7.80 -16.45 5.91
CA SER A 108 -8.96 -17.17 5.36
C SER A 108 -9.44 -16.51 4.06
N ALA A 109 -10.04 -17.28 3.17
CA ALA A 109 -10.50 -16.80 1.87
C ALA A 109 -11.42 -15.56 1.94
N PRO A 110 -12.43 -15.48 2.84
CA PRO A 110 -13.26 -14.28 2.95
C PRO A 110 -12.48 -13.03 3.39
N LYS A 111 -11.53 -13.18 4.33
CA LYS A 111 -10.71 -12.07 4.81
C LYS A 111 -9.70 -11.63 3.76
N ILE A 112 -9.11 -12.56 3.03
CA ILE A 112 -8.25 -12.29 1.89
C ILE A 112 -8.98 -11.45 0.84
N ALA A 113 -10.20 -11.83 0.46
CA ALA A 113 -10.99 -11.10 -0.51
C ALA A 113 -11.25 -9.65 -0.07
N LYS A 114 -11.60 -9.42 1.20
CA LYS A 114 -11.78 -8.08 1.77
C LYS A 114 -10.49 -7.25 1.77
N ASP A 115 -9.36 -7.86 2.09
CA ASP A 115 -8.08 -7.14 2.14
C ASP A 115 -7.55 -6.84 0.73
N LEU A 116 -7.80 -7.71 -0.26
CA LEU A 116 -7.53 -7.42 -1.67
C LEU A 116 -8.43 -6.29 -2.20
N ALA A 117 -9.71 -6.29 -1.86
CA ALA A 117 -10.64 -5.20 -2.20
C ALA A 117 -10.17 -3.87 -1.57
N PHE A 118 -9.65 -3.91 -0.34
CA PHE A 118 -9.06 -2.74 0.28
C PHE A 118 -7.81 -2.25 -0.48
N PHE A 119 -6.91 -3.13 -0.86
CA PHE A 119 -5.75 -2.78 -1.67
C PHE A 119 -6.16 -2.08 -2.97
N ASP A 120 -7.15 -2.62 -3.69
CA ASP A 120 -7.64 -2.07 -4.95
C ASP A 120 -8.27 -0.67 -4.74
N ALA A 121 -9.10 -0.51 -3.71
CA ALA A 121 -9.72 0.76 -3.36
C ALA A 121 -8.69 1.81 -2.92
N LEU A 122 -7.69 1.42 -2.13
CA LEU A 122 -6.59 2.26 -1.69
C LEU A 122 -5.78 2.79 -2.89
N LEU A 123 -5.37 1.91 -3.80
CA LEU A 123 -4.62 2.31 -4.99
C LEU A 123 -5.43 3.24 -5.88
N LYS A 124 -6.71 2.98 -6.04
CA LYS A 124 -7.65 3.84 -6.80
C LYS A 124 -7.79 5.21 -6.16
N ASP A 125 -7.91 5.29 -4.83
CA ASP A 125 -8.03 6.55 -4.07
C ASP A 125 -6.74 7.38 -4.19
N LEU A 126 -5.59 6.75 -3.98
CA LEU A 126 -4.27 7.40 -4.12
C LEU A 126 -4.05 7.92 -5.53
N SER A 127 -4.44 7.16 -6.57
CA SER A 127 -4.30 7.56 -7.97
C SER A 127 -5.22 8.73 -8.37
N LYS A 128 -6.30 8.96 -7.61
CA LYS A 128 -7.13 10.17 -7.76
C LYS A 128 -6.50 11.39 -7.09
N LYS A 129 -5.84 11.18 -5.95
CA LYS A 129 -5.22 12.24 -5.13
C LYS A 129 -3.86 12.67 -5.67
N TYR A 130 -3.08 11.73 -6.21
CA TYR A 130 -1.69 11.94 -6.63
C TYR A 130 -1.41 11.34 -8.01
N LYS A 131 -0.45 11.90 -8.72
CA LYS A 131 0.07 11.32 -9.95
C LYS A 131 0.99 10.15 -9.61
N ILE A 132 0.42 8.95 -9.48
CA ILE A 132 1.20 7.73 -9.25
C ILE A 132 1.75 7.22 -10.59
N ASP A 133 3.04 6.88 -10.62
CA ASP A 133 3.63 6.16 -11.74
C ASP A 133 3.15 4.69 -11.71
N SER A 134 2.23 4.34 -12.60
CA SER A 134 1.66 2.99 -12.68
C SER A 134 2.69 1.89 -12.97
N ARG A 135 3.89 2.25 -13.43
CA ARG A 135 5.00 1.33 -13.66
C ARG A 135 5.87 1.13 -12.42
N ARG A 136 5.71 1.97 -11.39
CA ARG A 136 6.53 1.97 -10.18
C ARG A 136 5.68 1.86 -8.92
N VAL A 137 4.80 0.86 -8.88
CA VAL A 137 4.01 0.49 -7.69
C VAL A 137 4.67 -0.73 -7.05
N TYR A 138 5.21 -0.55 -5.85
CA TYR A 138 6.02 -1.53 -5.14
C TYR A 138 5.36 -1.91 -3.82
N LEU A 139 5.58 -3.15 -3.42
CA LEU A 139 5.07 -3.67 -2.15
C LEU A 139 6.21 -4.08 -1.24
N THR A 140 6.03 -3.84 0.05
CA THR A 140 6.88 -4.40 1.09
C THR A 140 6.04 -4.79 2.31
N GLY A 141 6.58 -5.60 3.19
CA GLY A 141 5.91 -5.96 4.43
C GLY A 141 6.74 -6.91 5.27
N MET A 142 6.37 -7.03 6.54
CA MET A 142 7.06 -7.90 7.50
C MET A 142 6.11 -8.95 8.05
N SER A 143 6.60 -10.18 8.23
CA SER A 143 5.83 -11.26 8.87
C SER A 143 4.50 -11.52 8.16
N ASN A 144 3.36 -11.39 8.84
CA ASN A 144 2.01 -11.45 8.23
C ASN A 144 1.83 -10.41 7.10
N GLY A 145 2.42 -9.21 7.22
CA GLY A 145 2.44 -8.22 6.13
C GLY A 145 3.32 -8.63 4.96
N GLY A 146 4.42 -9.34 5.21
CA GLY A 146 5.26 -9.95 4.17
C GLY A 146 4.51 -11.05 3.40
N TYR A 147 3.79 -11.91 4.12
CA TYR A 147 2.85 -12.86 3.52
C TYR A 147 1.82 -12.15 2.62
N PHE A 148 1.19 -11.10 3.14
CA PHE A 148 0.17 -10.37 2.37
C PHE A 148 0.76 -9.64 1.16
N ALA A 149 1.97 -9.10 1.27
CA ALA A 149 2.68 -8.49 0.13
C ALA A 149 2.93 -9.52 -0.99
N HIS A 150 3.35 -10.74 -0.66
CA HIS A 150 3.47 -11.83 -1.63
C HIS A 150 2.12 -12.16 -2.29
N LEU A 151 1.06 -12.23 -1.49
CA LEU A 151 -0.29 -12.53 -1.98
C LEU A 151 -0.80 -11.45 -2.94
N VAL A 152 -0.69 -10.17 -2.56
CA VAL A 152 -1.09 -9.05 -3.43
C VAL A 152 -0.26 -9.05 -4.71
N ALA A 153 1.07 -9.26 -4.63
CA ALA A 153 1.92 -9.31 -5.81
C ALA A 153 1.51 -10.44 -6.77
N LYS A 154 1.10 -11.59 -6.26
CA LYS A 154 0.56 -12.70 -7.06
C LYS A 154 -0.78 -12.32 -7.70
N GLU A 155 -1.75 -11.89 -6.90
CA GLU A 155 -3.13 -11.64 -7.33
C GLU A 155 -3.30 -10.35 -8.17
N ARG A 156 -2.33 -9.44 -8.09
CA ARG A 156 -2.30 -8.15 -8.82
C ARG A 156 -1.00 -7.96 -9.59
N SER A 157 -0.46 -9.05 -10.11
CA SER A 157 0.87 -9.09 -10.74
C SER A 157 1.02 -8.14 -11.93
N THR A 158 -0.06 -7.82 -12.64
CA THR A 158 -0.05 -6.82 -13.72
C THR A 158 0.04 -5.38 -13.20
N THR A 159 -0.34 -5.15 -11.94
CA THR A 159 -0.28 -3.84 -11.29
C THR A 159 1.05 -3.62 -10.59
N ILE A 160 1.58 -4.65 -9.90
CA ILE A 160 2.76 -4.54 -9.03
C ILE A 160 4.05 -4.64 -9.84
N ALA A 161 4.96 -3.71 -9.65
CA ALA A 161 6.26 -3.69 -10.32
C ALA A 161 7.24 -4.71 -9.71
N ALA A 162 7.42 -4.67 -8.39
CA ALA A 162 8.26 -5.61 -7.62
C ALA A 162 7.79 -5.69 -6.16
N VAL A 163 8.22 -6.71 -5.44
CA VAL A 163 7.90 -6.93 -4.03
C VAL A 163 9.14 -7.24 -3.21
N ALA A 164 9.22 -6.71 -1.98
CA ALA A 164 10.28 -7.01 -1.02
C ALA A 164 9.66 -7.44 0.32
N CYS A 165 9.93 -8.66 0.78
CA CYS A 165 9.31 -9.22 1.97
C CYS A 165 10.35 -9.54 3.04
N HIS A 166 10.05 -9.10 4.27
CA HIS A 166 10.89 -9.28 5.46
C HIS A 166 10.25 -10.31 6.38
N SER A 167 11.01 -11.33 6.77
CA SER A 167 10.57 -12.36 7.72
C SER A 167 9.15 -12.87 7.41
N GLY A 168 8.83 -13.05 6.14
CA GLY A 168 7.50 -13.47 5.64
C GLY A 168 7.57 -14.83 4.97
N ALA A 169 6.45 -15.58 5.02
CA ALA A 169 6.31 -16.84 4.33
C ALA A 169 5.23 -16.77 3.25
N LEU A 170 5.34 -17.61 2.22
CA LEU A 170 4.25 -17.87 1.29
C LEU A 170 3.14 -18.62 2.00
N GLY A 171 1.90 -18.19 1.82
CA GLY A 171 0.74 -18.82 2.44
C GLY A 171 0.24 -20.06 1.69
N LEU A 172 -0.78 -20.72 2.27
CA LEU A 172 -1.44 -21.90 1.69
C LEU A 172 -1.97 -21.68 0.27
N GLN A 173 -2.29 -20.43 -0.09
CA GLN A 173 -2.76 -20.04 -1.43
C GLN A 173 -1.72 -20.25 -2.53
N THR A 174 -0.49 -20.54 -2.15
CA THR A 174 0.62 -20.85 -3.08
C THR A 174 1.01 -22.32 -3.11
N LEU A 175 0.27 -23.22 -2.45
CA LEU A 175 0.54 -24.67 -2.47
C LEU A 175 0.51 -25.23 -3.89
N GLY A 176 -0.39 -24.71 -4.75
CA GLY A 176 -0.47 -25.06 -6.18
C GLY A 176 0.46 -24.24 -7.09
N GLY A 177 1.44 -23.53 -6.54
CA GLY A 177 2.31 -22.61 -7.26
C GLY A 177 1.91 -21.14 -7.12
N ILE A 178 2.79 -20.22 -7.56
CA ILE A 178 2.54 -18.77 -7.45
C ILE A 178 1.56 -18.30 -8.53
N LYS A 179 1.54 -18.95 -9.70
CA LYS A 179 0.55 -18.74 -10.78
C LYS A 179 0.16 -17.27 -11.03
N ALA A 180 1.15 -16.39 -11.09
CA ALA A 180 0.95 -14.98 -11.39
C ALA A 180 0.75 -14.79 -12.90
N GLU A 181 -0.16 -13.88 -13.29
CA GLU A 181 -0.40 -13.51 -14.69
C GLU A 181 0.86 -12.92 -15.34
N ARG A 182 1.61 -12.10 -14.60
CA ARG A 182 2.91 -11.55 -14.99
C ARG A 182 3.98 -11.97 -13.97
N LYS A 183 5.14 -12.40 -14.43
CA LYS A 183 6.29 -12.59 -13.54
C LYS A 183 6.78 -11.23 -13.04
N PHE A 184 7.09 -11.15 -11.76
CA PHE A 184 7.57 -9.93 -11.09
C PHE A 184 8.83 -10.23 -10.28
N PRO A 185 9.75 -9.27 -10.15
CA PRO A 185 10.93 -9.40 -9.30
C PRO A 185 10.56 -9.46 -7.82
N VAL A 186 11.24 -10.34 -7.08
CA VAL A 186 11.00 -10.58 -5.65
C VAL A 186 12.30 -10.43 -4.88
N MET A 187 12.29 -9.61 -3.83
CA MET A 187 13.35 -9.57 -2.83
C MET A 187 12.85 -10.26 -1.56
N ILE A 188 13.61 -11.21 -1.04
CA ILE A 188 13.29 -11.93 0.19
C ILE A 188 14.39 -11.66 1.20
N ILE A 189 14.04 -11.11 2.36
CA ILE A 189 14.96 -10.77 3.45
C ILE A 189 14.54 -11.55 4.70
N HIS A 190 15.46 -12.31 5.30
CA HIS A 190 15.12 -13.15 6.45
C HIS A 190 16.31 -13.37 7.36
N GLY A 191 16.08 -13.31 8.67
CA GLY A 191 17.10 -13.62 9.67
C GLY A 191 17.31 -15.12 9.83
N ASP A 192 18.57 -15.58 9.94
CA ASP A 192 18.88 -17.01 10.13
C ASP A 192 18.57 -17.50 11.55
N LYS A 193 18.34 -16.59 12.50
CA LYS A 193 17.91 -16.84 13.89
C LYS A 193 16.44 -16.51 14.14
N ASP A 194 15.63 -16.40 13.09
CA ASP A 194 14.20 -16.20 13.24
C ASP A 194 13.55 -17.44 13.87
N ASN A 195 13.10 -17.28 15.11
CA ASN A 195 12.46 -18.33 15.92
C ASN A 195 10.92 -18.30 15.85
N ILE A 196 10.34 -17.32 15.14
CA ILE A 196 8.89 -17.21 14.89
C ILE A 196 8.55 -17.83 13.53
N LEU A 197 9.28 -17.44 12.49
CA LEU A 197 9.21 -18.02 11.16
C LEU A 197 10.61 -18.54 10.77
N PRO A 198 10.89 -19.82 10.96
CA PRO A 198 12.20 -20.40 10.62
C PRO A 198 12.65 -20.05 9.20
N VAL A 199 13.94 -19.73 9.04
CA VAL A 199 14.55 -19.31 7.76
C VAL A 199 14.33 -20.31 6.62
N ALA A 200 14.03 -21.57 6.96
CA ALA A 200 13.66 -22.60 5.99
C ALA A 200 12.48 -22.16 5.09
N PHE A 201 11.49 -21.43 5.63
CA PHE A 201 10.39 -20.91 4.84
C PHE A 201 10.87 -19.87 3.79
N ALA A 202 11.82 -19.02 4.14
CA ALA A 202 12.38 -18.05 3.19
C ALA A 202 13.18 -18.73 2.08
N ARG A 203 13.93 -19.79 2.41
CA ARG A 203 14.65 -20.61 1.43
C ARG A 203 13.67 -21.32 0.50
N GLU A 204 12.58 -21.89 1.03
CA GLU A 204 11.51 -22.50 0.23
C GLU A 204 10.82 -21.47 -0.68
N ASN A 205 10.50 -20.27 -0.16
CA ASN A 205 9.93 -19.19 -0.95
C ASN A 205 10.85 -18.83 -2.13
N ARG A 206 12.16 -18.65 -1.87
CA ARG A 206 13.17 -18.37 -2.89
C ARG A 206 13.14 -19.43 -4.00
N ASP A 207 13.16 -20.69 -3.62
CA ASP A 207 13.25 -21.80 -4.56
C ASP A 207 11.96 -21.95 -5.37
N LYS A 208 10.82 -21.74 -4.74
CA LYS A 208 9.50 -21.73 -5.40
C LYS A 208 9.39 -20.62 -6.44
N TYR A 209 9.78 -19.38 -6.09
CA TYR A 209 9.79 -18.26 -7.04
C TYR A 209 10.75 -18.50 -8.21
N LYS A 210 11.96 -18.98 -7.94
CA LYS A 210 12.93 -19.33 -9.00
C LYS A 210 12.42 -20.42 -9.93
N LYS A 211 11.82 -21.48 -9.38
CA LYS A 211 11.22 -22.58 -10.16
C LYS A 211 10.14 -22.08 -11.11
N GLU A 212 9.42 -21.04 -10.73
CA GLU A 212 8.35 -20.47 -11.55
C GLU A 212 8.83 -19.31 -12.45
N GLY A 213 10.13 -19.05 -12.53
CA GLY A 213 10.73 -18.09 -13.45
C GLY A 213 10.62 -16.64 -13.02
N HIS A 214 10.45 -16.38 -11.72
CA HIS A 214 10.58 -15.04 -11.16
C HIS A 214 12.06 -14.70 -10.94
N GLU A 215 12.42 -13.43 -11.11
CA GLU A 215 13.71 -12.90 -10.67
C GLU A 215 13.70 -12.80 -9.13
N VAL A 216 14.70 -13.39 -8.45
CA VAL A 216 14.77 -13.45 -6.99
C VAL A 216 16.08 -12.88 -6.48
N ASN A 217 15.98 -11.84 -5.66
CA ASN A 217 17.06 -11.36 -4.79
C ASN A 217 16.81 -11.89 -3.38
N TYR A 218 17.73 -12.75 -2.88
CA TYR A 218 17.60 -13.37 -1.57
C TYR A 218 18.70 -12.89 -0.63
N ILE A 219 18.30 -12.37 0.55
CA ILE A 219 19.20 -11.91 1.60
C ILE A 219 18.88 -12.69 2.89
N GLU A 220 19.74 -13.60 3.25
CA GLU A 220 19.74 -14.23 4.57
C GLU A 220 20.67 -13.42 5.49
N VAL A 221 20.14 -12.97 6.62
CA VAL A 221 20.84 -12.04 7.54
C VAL A 221 21.36 -12.83 8.72
N PRO A 222 22.70 -13.03 8.83
CA PRO A 222 23.29 -13.78 9.93
C PRO A 222 23.00 -13.17 11.29
N GLY A 223 22.61 -14.00 12.27
CA GLY A 223 22.35 -13.62 13.65
C GLY A 223 21.02 -12.84 13.86
N MET A 224 20.31 -12.48 12.81
CA MET A 224 19.08 -11.72 12.92
C MET A 224 17.90 -12.60 13.32
N ALA A 225 17.13 -12.14 14.32
CA ALA A 225 15.85 -12.72 14.74
C ALA A 225 14.70 -12.26 13.82
N HIS A 226 13.44 -12.51 14.24
CA HIS A 226 12.25 -12.09 13.52
C HIS A 226 12.15 -10.56 13.46
N GLY A 227 12.18 -9.96 12.27
CA GLY A 227 12.10 -8.50 12.21
C GLY A 227 12.45 -7.87 10.87
N TRP A 228 12.71 -6.57 10.95
CA TRP A 228 13.13 -5.72 9.84
C TRP A 228 14.64 -5.47 9.93
N ALA A 229 15.37 -5.78 8.90
CA ALA A 229 16.85 -5.82 8.90
C ALA A 229 17.52 -4.42 8.79
N THR A 230 17.21 -3.52 9.72
CA THR A 230 17.74 -2.13 9.69
C THR A 230 19.26 -2.07 9.76
N GLU A 231 19.89 -3.00 10.48
CA GLU A 231 21.35 -3.05 10.73
C GLU A 231 22.17 -3.25 9.45
N ILE A 232 21.60 -3.85 8.42
CA ILE A 232 22.29 -4.04 7.13
C ILE A 232 21.96 -2.97 6.10
N GLY A 233 21.29 -1.88 6.51
CA GLY A 233 20.85 -0.83 5.60
C GLY A 233 19.81 -1.32 4.58
N VAL A 234 18.90 -2.18 5.02
CA VAL A 234 17.95 -2.90 4.14
C VAL A 234 17.08 -1.97 3.31
N ASN A 235 16.71 -0.81 3.83
CA ASN A 235 15.86 0.15 3.11
C ASN A 235 16.52 0.64 1.82
N GLU A 236 17.81 0.94 1.85
CA GLU A 236 18.59 1.36 0.67
C GLU A 236 18.74 0.20 -0.33
N LYS A 237 18.97 -1.02 0.16
CA LYS A 237 19.05 -2.22 -0.69
C LYS A 237 17.70 -2.48 -1.36
N MET A 238 16.61 -2.37 -0.62
CA MET A 238 15.24 -2.53 -1.11
C MET A 238 14.90 -1.45 -2.16
N TRP A 239 15.21 -0.18 -1.87
CA TRP A 239 14.97 0.88 -2.85
C TRP A 239 15.80 0.70 -4.12
N THR A 240 17.08 0.34 -3.99
CA THR A 240 17.94 0.04 -5.14
C THR A 240 17.35 -1.09 -5.99
N PHE A 241 16.82 -2.13 -5.34
CA PHE A 241 16.12 -3.22 -6.01
C PHE A 241 14.87 -2.71 -6.72
N PHE A 242 13.98 -1.98 -6.05
CA PHE A 242 12.76 -1.44 -6.64
C PHE A 242 13.02 -0.54 -7.84
N ASN A 243 13.96 0.39 -7.70
CA ASN A 243 14.25 1.37 -8.75
C ASN A 243 14.82 0.75 -10.04
N ARG A 244 15.40 -0.46 -9.96
CA ARG A 244 15.85 -1.24 -11.12
C ARG A 244 14.73 -2.02 -11.80
N HIS A 245 13.56 -2.13 -11.17
CA HIS A 245 12.48 -3.00 -11.61
C HIS A 245 11.15 -2.26 -11.82
N PRO A 246 11.09 -1.16 -12.60
CA PRO A 246 9.82 -0.65 -13.08
C PRO A 246 9.16 -1.69 -14.01
N LYS A 247 7.84 -1.73 -14.06
CA LYS A 247 7.15 -2.56 -15.05
C LYS A 247 7.55 -2.15 -16.48
N PRO A 248 7.60 -3.09 -17.42
CA PRO A 248 7.74 -2.78 -18.85
C PRO A 248 6.67 -1.80 -19.34
N LYS A 249 6.96 -1.10 -20.43
CA LYS A 249 5.97 -0.26 -21.12
C LYS A 249 4.90 -1.12 -21.79
#